data_bb9fc33ff105e8a67c2d25adb3ac40ae
#
_entry.id   bb9fc33ff105e8a67c2d25adb3ac40ae
#
_cell.length_a   1.000
_cell.length_b   1.000
_cell.length_c   1.000
_cell.angle_alpha   90.00
_cell.angle_beta   90.00
_cell.angle_gamma   90.00
#
_symmetry.space_group_name_H-M   'P 1'
#
loop_
_entity.id
_entity.type
_entity.pdbx_description
1 polymer ?
#
loop_
_entity_poly.entity_id
_entity_poly.type
_entity_poly.pdbx_seq_one_letter_code
_entity_poly.pdbx_strand_id
1 'polypeptide(L)'
;MGPTRPHLTLAHSTERPAPIMTGMTFEPVAIIDIGSNSVRLVAYDGLQRASTPLYNEKVLCGLGRSVFSTGRLNEDSVQRALTALRRFRVLCDTMRVSRIFVLATAAARDAANGPAFLEAAREALGQEIQLLSGRREAELSALGVVSGFYAPDGVVGDLGGGSLELVDVNGTTVGQGVTMPLGGLALQDLSEGSLKKARKIAREHLKKAEPQLDTLRGRTFYAVGGTWRALARLHQAARQYPLHVMHGYAVEPSDELSFLEMVEQTDAATLQEVESISEARRPLLAFGAVVLEEIIRLGRPREIAISAFGVREGLLFEQLDRETRLADPLIVAAQELNVQRARSPVHGEELRDWTDHFIASLDGPETAGERRLRHAACLLSDIGWRAHPDYRGEQSLNVLANAAFAGIDHPGRAYLALSGYFRHEGVAPEKASPTLRTLAGPRLFERARLVGALMRVAFPVSAGMAGPLKRMPVAVEAGRVVLRLPTEWAELNGERLLSRVRGLGRVVGLDGRVEVV
;
A
#
# COMPACT_ATOMS: atom_id res chain seq x y z
N MET A 1 43.09 -39.61 51.37
CA MET A 1 43.60 -38.97 50.12
C MET A 1 42.50 -39.08 49.09
N GLY A 2 41.76 -38.03 48.91
CA GLY A 2 40.69 -37.92 47.92
C GLY A 2 41.15 -37.11 46.68
N PRO A 3 40.65 -37.37 45.47
CA PRO A 3 41.15 -36.74 44.28
C PRO A 3 40.61 -35.29 44.14
N THR A 4 41.55 -34.38 43.92
CA THR A 4 41.34 -32.96 43.61
C THR A 4 40.62 -32.82 42.26
N ARG A 5 39.49 -32.08 42.23
CA ARG A 5 38.80 -31.64 41.00
C ARG A 5 39.56 -30.49 40.34
N PRO A 6 39.72 -30.47 39.02
CA PRO A 6 40.30 -29.33 38.36
C PRO A 6 39.30 -28.16 38.30
N HIS A 7 39.75 -26.97 38.69
CA HIS A 7 39.03 -25.71 38.48
C HIS A 7 39.09 -25.32 37.00
N LEU A 8 37.92 -25.30 36.34
CA LEU A 8 37.76 -24.68 35.03
C LEU A 8 37.69 -23.16 35.22
N THR A 9 38.74 -22.47 34.85
CA THR A 9 38.75 -20.99 34.74
C THR A 9 38.09 -20.61 33.40
N LEU A 10 36.87 -20.08 33.46
CA LEU A 10 36.22 -19.46 32.34
C LEU A 10 36.92 -18.13 32.04
N ALA A 11 37.67 -18.08 30.92
CA ALA A 11 38.18 -16.84 30.37
C ALA A 11 36.98 -16.05 29.81
N HIS A 12 36.64 -14.94 30.47
CA HIS A 12 35.70 -13.97 29.88
C HIS A 12 36.37 -13.26 28.72
N SER A 13 36.04 -13.67 27.49
CA SER A 13 36.34 -12.86 26.31
C SER A 13 35.40 -11.64 26.32
N THR A 14 35.99 -10.46 26.42
CA THR A 14 35.28 -9.17 26.34
C THR A 14 34.98 -8.73 24.89
N GLU A 15 34.97 -9.65 23.95
CA GLU A 15 34.50 -9.36 22.62
C GLU A 15 32.96 -9.33 22.59
N ARG A 16 32.41 -8.13 22.51
CA ARG A 16 31.00 -7.95 22.18
C ARG A 16 30.76 -8.62 20.83
N PRO A 17 29.77 -9.52 20.70
CA PRO A 17 29.43 -10.06 19.40
C PRO A 17 29.09 -8.89 18.48
N ALA A 18 29.70 -8.84 17.31
CA ALA A 18 29.37 -7.89 16.27
C ALA A 18 27.87 -8.00 15.96
N PRO A 19 27.17 -6.88 15.70
CA PRO A 19 25.76 -6.94 15.40
C PRO A 19 25.55 -7.77 14.13
N ILE A 20 24.74 -8.83 14.25
CA ILE A 20 24.35 -9.74 13.13
C ILE A 20 23.33 -9.02 12.24
N MET A 21 23.67 -7.87 11.71
CA MET A 21 22.93 -7.13 10.70
C MET A 21 23.92 -6.53 9.71
N THR A 22 24.61 -7.38 8.99
CA THR A 22 25.39 -6.97 7.83
C THR A 22 24.48 -7.03 6.60
N GLY A 23 24.10 -5.88 6.06
CA GLY A 23 23.60 -5.83 4.70
C GLY A 23 22.64 -4.73 4.27
N MET A 24 21.91 -4.05 5.15
CA MET A 24 21.09 -2.91 4.73
C MET A 24 21.55 -1.65 5.47
N THR A 25 22.32 -0.81 4.80
CA THR A 25 22.54 0.56 5.23
C THR A 25 21.27 1.34 4.89
N PHE A 26 20.42 1.58 5.88
CA PHE A 26 19.32 2.53 5.70
C PHE A 26 19.92 3.94 5.58
N GLU A 27 19.52 4.64 4.54
CA GLU A 27 19.71 6.10 4.42
C GLU A 27 18.36 6.78 4.59
N PRO A 28 17.87 6.93 5.84
CA PRO A 28 16.53 7.42 6.06
C PRO A 28 16.34 8.80 5.47
N VAL A 29 15.18 9.00 4.84
CA VAL A 29 14.73 10.29 4.34
C VAL A 29 13.43 10.67 5.03
N ALA A 30 13.21 11.96 5.29
CA ALA A 30 12.00 12.44 5.95
C ALA A 30 11.27 13.48 5.11
N ILE A 31 9.94 13.44 5.21
CA ILE A 31 9.08 14.51 4.71
C ILE A 31 8.31 15.09 5.87
N ILE A 32 8.38 16.42 6.00
CA ILE A 32 7.56 17.21 6.92
C ILE A 32 6.54 17.97 6.07
N ASP A 33 5.27 17.70 6.31
CA ASP A 33 4.14 18.26 5.58
C ASP A 33 3.36 19.21 6.50
N ILE A 34 3.40 20.52 6.19
CA ILE A 34 2.72 21.59 6.91
C ILE A 34 1.40 21.89 6.20
N GLY A 35 0.37 21.12 6.57
CA GLY A 35 -0.95 21.25 5.98
C GLY A 35 -1.91 22.13 6.78
N SER A 36 -3.07 22.43 6.20
CA SER A 36 -4.09 23.30 6.83
C SER A 36 -4.64 22.75 8.15
N ASN A 37 -4.77 21.44 8.30
CA ASN A 37 -5.33 20.82 9.52
C ASN A 37 -4.25 20.26 10.46
N SER A 38 -3.09 19.88 9.94
CA SER A 38 -2.06 19.18 10.72
C SER A 38 -0.67 19.37 10.13
N VAL A 39 0.33 19.31 11.02
CA VAL A 39 1.72 19.12 10.64
C VAL A 39 2.08 17.64 10.80
N ARG A 40 2.80 17.07 9.86
CA ARG A 40 3.11 15.63 9.86
C ARG A 40 4.55 15.37 9.46
N LEU A 41 5.23 14.52 10.24
CA LEU A 41 6.52 13.93 9.90
C LEU A 41 6.30 12.49 9.45
N VAL A 42 6.88 12.11 8.32
CA VAL A 42 7.05 10.71 7.93
C VAL A 42 8.51 10.50 7.55
N ALA A 43 9.19 9.58 8.22
CA ALA A 43 10.52 9.12 7.85
C ALA A 43 10.41 7.77 7.15
N TYR A 44 11.16 7.59 6.08
CA TYR A 44 11.21 6.37 5.27
C TYR A 44 12.61 5.78 5.33
N ASP A 45 12.72 4.49 5.05
CA ASP A 45 13.97 3.72 5.06
C ASP A 45 14.98 4.14 3.96
N GLY A 46 14.53 4.87 2.95
CA GLY A 46 15.38 5.43 1.91
C GLY A 46 14.57 5.98 0.72
N LEU A 47 15.29 6.48 -0.28
CA LEU A 47 14.75 6.83 -1.59
C LEU A 47 14.75 5.60 -2.50
N GLN A 48 13.67 4.85 -2.49
CA GLN A 48 13.53 3.62 -3.28
C GLN A 48 12.10 3.48 -3.82
N ARG A 49 11.90 2.55 -4.76
CA ARG A 49 10.61 2.39 -5.45
C ARG A 49 9.48 1.97 -4.51
N ALA A 50 9.79 1.24 -3.46
CA ALA A 50 8.87 0.71 -2.47
C ALA A 50 9.26 1.12 -1.04
N SER A 51 9.55 2.42 -0.82
CA SER A 51 9.98 2.95 0.48
C SER A 51 9.02 2.60 1.60
N THR A 52 9.56 2.10 2.70
CA THR A 52 8.80 1.70 3.89
C THR A 52 8.86 2.80 4.95
N PRO A 53 7.72 3.25 5.51
CA PRO A 53 7.73 4.20 6.61
C PRO A 53 8.37 3.60 7.88
N LEU A 54 9.45 4.23 8.36
CA LEU A 54 10.10 3.91 9.63
C LEU A 54 9.42 4.59 10.81
N TYR A 55 8.95 5.82 10.60
CA TYR A 55 8.31 6.63 11.61
C TYR A 55 7.25 7.54 11.01
N ASN A 56 6.16 7.77 11.76
CA ASN A 56 5.06 8.59 11.30
C ASN A 56 4.38 9.27 12.50
N GLU A 57 4.51 10.59 12.62
CA GLU A 57 3.85 11.38 13.63
C GLU A 57 3.04 12.50 13.01
N LYS A 58 1.83 12.69 13.51
CA LYS A 58 0.89 13.71 13.06
C LYS A 58 0.41 14.54 14.24
N VAL A 59 0.54 15.86 14.16
CA VAL A 59 0.04 16.80 15.15
C VAL A 59 -1.06 17.66 14.53
N LEU A 60 -2.23 17.65 15.15
CA LEU A 60 -3.39 18.43 14.72
C LEU A 60 -3.22 19.87 15.22
N CYS A 61 -2.90 20.81 14.34
CA CYS A 61 -2.66 22.21 14.66
C CYS A 61 -3.84 23.11 14.27
N GLY A 62 -4.57 22.75 13.19
CA GLY A 62 -5.69 23.53 12.69
C GLY A 62 -5.27 24.90 12.13
N LEU A 63 -4.12 24.98 11.46
CA LEU A 63 -3.58 26.22 10.88
C LEU A 63 -4.58 26.90 9.94
N GLY A 64 -5.33 26.14 9.15
CA GLY A 64 -6.30 26.65 8.18
C GLY A 64 -7.65 27.05 8.77
N ARG A 65 -7.86 26.87 10.10
CA ARG A 65 -9.12 27.28 10.72
C ARG A 65 -9.26 28.81 10.63
N SER A 66 -10.41 29.24 10.15
CA SER A 66 -10.73 30.69 10.00
C SER A 66 -9.83 31.46 9.03
N VAL A 67 -8.95 30.82 8.25
CA VAL A 67 -8.14 31.55 7.25
C VAL A 67 -9.04 32.15 6.19
N PHE A 68 -10.09 31.45 5.75
CA PHE A 68 -11.02 31.95 4.73
C PHE A 68 -11.89 33.10 5.25
N SER A 69 -12.26 33.12 6.55
CA SER A 69 -13.06 34.19 7.16
C SER A 69 -12.22 35.36 7.65
N THR A 70 -11.01 35.15 8.14
CA THR A 70 -10.17 36.18 8.74
C THR A 70 -8.98 36.62 7.88
N GLY A 71 -8.59 35.85 6.89
CA GLY A 71 -7.37 36.04 6.09
C GLY A 71 -6.07 35.76 6.85
N ARG A 72 -6.11 35.21 8.07
CA ARG A 72 -4.91 35.06 8.93
C ARG A 72 -4.88 33.70 9.62
N LEU A 73 -3.65 33.19 9.85
CA LEU A 73 -3.41 32.05 10.75
C LEU A 73 -3.67 32.47 12.20
N ASN A 74 -4.33 31.60 12.96
CA ASN A 74 -4.56 31.79 14.38
C ASN A 74 -3.27 31.56 15.17
N GLU A 75 -2.95 32.44 16.15
CA GLU A 75 -1.69 32.44 16.90
C GLU A 75 -1.47 31.13 17.68
N ASP A 76 -2.51 30.61 18.36
CA ASP A 76 -2.41 29.34 19.10
C ASP A 76 -2.11 28.16 18.17
N SER A 77 -2.66 28.19 16.96
CA SER A 77 -2.39 27.18 15.92
C SER A 77 -0.95 27.26 15.41
N VAL A 78 -0.43 28.49 15.24
CA VAL A 78 0.96 28.75 14.89
C VAL A 78 1.91 28.22 15.98
N GLN A 79 1.66 28.51 17.25
CA GLN A 79 2.49 28.04 18.36
C GLN A 79 2.49 26.51 18.49
N ARG A 80 1.33 25.85 18.32
CA ARG A 80 1.25 24.38 18.26
C ARG A 80 2.07 23.82 17.11
N ALA A 81 1.98 24.42 15.93
CA ALA A 81 2.74 23.97 14.77
C ALA A 81 4.25 24.13 14.99
N LEU A 82 4.72 25.29 15.46
CA LEU A 82 6.14 25.52 15.74
C LEU A 82 6.70 24.56 16.82
N THR A 83 5.90 24.26 17.84
CA THR A 83 6.27 23.27 18.86
C THR A 83 6.43 21.86 18.25
N ALA A 84 5.51 21.46 17.37
CA ALA A 84 5.60 20.19 16.65
C ALA A 84 6.83 20.14 15.72
N LEU A 85 7.13 21.24 15.00
CA LEU A 85 8.28 21.32 14.10
C LEU A 85 9.61 21.17 14.84
N ARG A 86 9.78 21.84 15.99
CA ARG A 86 10.97 21.65 16.85
C ARG A 86 11.13 20.20 17.29
N ARG A 87 10.02 19.56 17.70
CA ARG A 87 10.03 18.12 18.04
C ARG A 87 10.42 17.26 16.85
N PHE A 88 9.89 17.55 15.66
CA PHE A 88 10.21 16.79 14.43
C PHE A 88 11.69 16.92 14.05
N ARG A 89 12.31 18.08 14.29
CA ARG A 89 13.76 18.25 14.09
C ARG A 89 14.54 17.27 14.96
N VAL A 90 14.26 17.23 16.27
CA VAL A 90 14.92 16.29 17.19
C VAL A 90 14.73 14.82 16.78
N LEU A 91 13.53 14.47 16.31
CA LEU A 91 13.26 13.10 15.83
C LEU A 91 14.07 12.75 14.57
N CYS A 92 14.17 13.69 13.62
CA CYS A 92 14.99 13.50 12.42
C CYS A 92 16.48 13.31 12.79
N ASP A 93 17.00 14.09 13.72
CA ASP A 93 18.38 13.95 14.21
C ASP A 93 18.60 12.61 14.92
N THR A 94 17.64 12.18 15.77
CA THR A 94 17.68 10.89 16.46
C THR A 94 17.69 9.71 15.48
N MET A 95 16.90 9.78 14.41
CA MET A 95 16.82 8.76 13.35
C MET A 95 17.98 8.86 12.34
N ARG A 96 18.87 9.86 12.48
CA ARG A 96 19.98 10.14 11.53
C ARG A 96 19.48 10.27 10.10
N VAL A 97 18.38 11.02 9.93
CA VAL A 97 17.81 11.26 8.60
C VAL A 97 18.84 11.99 7.73
N SER A 98 19.13 11.43 6.56
CA SER A 98 20.12 11.97 5.62
C SER A 98 19.60 13.19 4.83
N ARG A 99 18.29 13.22 4.53
CA ARG A 99 17.63 14.29 3.78
C ARG A 99 16.24 14.57 4.36
N ILE A 100 15.95 15.85 4.61
CA ILE A 100 14.65 16.31 5.10
C ILE A 100 14.03 17.19 4.02
N PHE A 101 12.84 16.84 3.56
CA PHE A 101 12.01 17.65 2.67
C PHE A 101 10.91 18.29 3.51
N VAL A 102 10.72 19.60 3.38
CA VAL A 102 9.66 20.31 4.10
C VAL A 102 8.73 20.98 3.10
N LEU A 103 7.45 20.64 3.18
CA LEU A 103 6.40 21.18 2.34
C LEU A 103 5.42 22.01 3.17
N ALA A 104 4.94 23.12 2.61
CA ALA A 104 3.83 23.89 3.16
C ALA A 104 2.78 24.14 2.08
N THR A 105 1.50 24.11 2.45
CA THR A 105 0.38 24.15 1.51
C THR A 105 -0.58 25.31 1.79
N ALA A 106 -1.83 25.21 1.40
CA ALA A 106 -2.84 26.28 1.32
C ALA A 106 -2.88 27.23 2.53
N ALA A 107 -2.89 26.72 3.78
CA ALA A 107 -3.02 27.60 4.94
C ALA A 107 -1.87 28.62 5.07
N ALA A 108 -0.63 28.19 4.87
CA ALA A 108 0.52 29.08 4.92
C ALA A 108 0.62 29.97 3.67
N ARG A 109 0.14 29.48 2.52
CA ARG A 109 0.15 30.21 1.26
C ARG A 109 -0.85 31.37 1.26
N ASP A 110 -2.06 31.13 1.75
CA ASP A 110 -3.21 32.01 1.56
C ASP A 110 -3.41 33.00 2.71
N ALA A 111 -2.72 32.84 3.84
CA ALA A 111 -2.81 33.73 5.00
C ALA A 111 -1.86 34.94 4.92
N ALA A 112 -2.35 36.13 5.31
CA ALA A 112 -1.56 37.37 5.34
C ALA A 112 -0.32 37.29 6.25
N ASN A 113 -0.37 36.51 7.35
CA ASN A 113 0.76 36.24 8.24
C ASN A 113 1.50 34.92 7.91
N GLY A 114 1.21 34.32 6.78
CA GLY A 114 1.88 33.11 6.29
C GLY A 114 3.39 33.26 6.15
N PRO A 115 3.91 34.34 5.52
CA PRO A 115 5.35 34.56 5.40
C PRO A 115 6.10 34.60 6.75
N ALA A 116 5.54 35.26 7.75
CA ALA A 116 6.12 35.30 9.10
C ALA A 116 6.12 33.92 9.79
N PHE A 117 5.06 33.17 9.61
CA PHE A 117 4.99 31.77 10.09
C PHE A 117 6.04 30.89 9.41
N LEU A 118 6.21 30.98 8.08
CA LEU A 118 7.19 30.17 7.34
C LEU A 118 8.63 30.49 7.77
N GLU A 119 8.93 31.76 8.07
CA GLU A 119 10.25 32.12 8.60
C GLU A 119 10.50 31.50 9.98
N ALA A 120 9.56 31.62 10.91
CA ALA A 120 9.65 30.98 12.22
C ALA A 120 9.71 29.42 12.12
N ALA A 121 9.02 28.84 11.16
CA ALA A 121 9.07 27.40 10.89
C ALA A 121 10.42 26.95 10.32
N ARG A 122 11.04 27.77 9.44
CA ARG A 122 12.39 27.55 8.92
C ARG A 122 13.42 27.58 10.05
N GLU A 123 13.35 28.56 10.93
CA GLU A 123 14.21 28.64 12.11
C GLU A 123 14.03 27.43 13.03
N ALA A 124 12.78 26.99 13.28
CA ALA A 124 12.47 25.85 14.14
C ALA A 124 13.01 24.52 13.61
N LEU A 125 13.07 24.34 12.29
CA LEU A 125 13.53 23.12 11.62
C LEU A 125 14.99 23.15 11.21
N GLY A 126 15.56 24.35 10.97
CA GLY A 126 16.86 24.49 10.31
C GLY A 126 16.87 23.94 8.88
N GLN A 127 15.74 24.04 8.16
CA GLN A 127 15.54 23.49 6.82
C GLN A 127 14.74 24.47 5.96
N GLU A 128 15.04 24.50 4.65
CA GLU A 128 14.24 25.26 3.69
C GLU A 128 12.84 24.65 3.54
N ILE A 129 11.84 25.50 3.40
CA ILE A 129 10.43 25.11 3.26
C ILE A 129 9.96 25.41 1.84
N GLN A 130 9.54 24.38 1.13
CA GLN A 130 8.92 24.52 -0.18
C GLN A 130 7.43 24.86 -0.02
N LEU A 131 7.07 26.11 -0.30
CA LEU A 131 5.67 26.52 -0.36
C LEU A 131 5.07 26.08 -1.69
N LEU A 132 4.13 25.15 -1.65
CA LEU A 132 3.50 24.59 -2.84
C LEU A 132 2.41 25.52 -3.37
N SER A 133 2.42 25.76 -4.69
CA SER A 133 1.23 26.26 -5.39
C SER A 133 0.18 25.14 -5.48
N GLY A 134 -1.10 25.46 -5.63
CA GLY A 134 -2.15 24.46 -5.80
C GLY A 134 -1.89 23.54 -6.99
N ARG A 135 -1.34 24.08 -8.10
CA ARG A 135 -0.92 23.25 -9.26
C ARG A 135 0.17 22.24 -8.89
N ARG A 136 1.15 22.65 -8.09
CA ARG A 136 2.24 21.76 -7.66
C ARG A 136 1.76 20.71 -6.67
N GLU A 137 0.84 21.07 -5.78
CA GLU A 137 0.17 20.15 -4.86
C GLU A 137 -0.60 19.08 -5.62
N ALA A 138 -1.37 19.50 -6.65
CA ALA A 138 -2.08 18.62 -7.57
C ALA A 138 -1.14 17.63 -8.29
N GLU A 139 -0.05 18.13 -8.88
CA GLU A 139 0.96 17.31 -9.58
C GLU A 139 1.59 16.27 -8.66
N LEU A 140 2.04 16.67 -7.47
CA LEU A 140 2.64 15.75 -6.50
C LEU A 140 1.64 14.72 -5.99
N SER A 141 0.38 15.10 -5.77
CA SER A 141 -0.67 14.15 -5.36
C SER A 141 -0.92 13.11 -6.45
N ALA A 142 -0.96 13.54 -7.71
CA ALA A 142 -1.07 12.64 -8.86
C ALA A 142 0.12 11.68 -8.97
N LEU A 143 1.35 12.19 -8.80
CA LEU A 143 2.57 11.34 -8.75
C LEU A 143 2.52 10.34 -7.58
N GLY A 144 1.89 10.71 -6.45
CA GLY A 144 1.63 9.79 -5.35
C GLY A 144 0.75 8.61 -5.78
N VAL A 145 -0.32 8.88 -6.52
CA VAL A 145 -1.17 7.82 -7.09
C VAL A 145 -0.41 6.98 -8.11
N VAL A 146 0.35 7.61 -9.01
CA VAL A 146 1.22 6.90 -9.97
C VAL A 146 2.23 5.99 -9.27
N SER A 147 2.78 6.42 -8.13
CA SER A 147 3.71 5.59 -7.36
C SER A 147 3.03 4.40 -6.67
N GLY A 148 1.77 4.58 -6.24
CA GLY A 148 1.03 3.62 -5.40
C GLY A 148 0.19 2.60 -6.15
N PHE A 149 -0.23 2.89 -7.38
CA PHE A 149 -1.06 2.01 -8.20
C PHE A 149 -0.30 1.45 -9.40
N TYR A 150 -0.68 0.27 -9.85
CA TYR A 150 -0.15 -0.31 -11.08
C TYR A 150 -0.93 0.21 -12.28
N ALA A 151 -0.24 0.89 -13.21
CA ALA A 151 -0.82 1.46 -14.42
C ALA A 151 -2.16 2.21 -14.14
N PRO A 152 -2.18 3.24 -13.28
CA PRO A 152 -3.42 3.96 -12.96
C PRO A 152 -4.00 4.62 -14.21
N ASP A 153 -5.34 4.58 -14.31
CA ASP A 153 -6.10 5.22 -15.39
C ASP A 153 -7.36 5.87 -14.82
N GLY A 154 -7.39 7.21 -14.77
CA GLY A 154 -8.51 7.94 -14.17
C GLY A 154 -8.18 9.35 -13.75
N VAL A 155 -8.90 9.84 -12.75
CA VAL A 155 -8.70 11.18 -12.17
C VAL A 155 -8.38 11.05 -10.69
N VAL A 156 -7.32 11.72 -10.29
CA VAL A 156 -6.92 11.88 -8.88
C VAL A 156 -7.67 13.06 -8.31
N GLY A 157 -8.35 12.85 -7.18
CA GLY A 157 -8.89 13.91 -6.35
C GLY A 157 -8.17 13.94 -5.01
N ASP A 158 -7.52 15.03 -4.64
CA ASP A 158 -6.92 15.20 -3.31
C ASP A 158 -7.73 16.21 -2.50
N LEU A 159 -8.43 15.72 -1.48
CA LEU A 159 -9.21 16.55 -0.57
C LEU A 159 -8.38 16.91 0.65
N GLY A 160 -7.79 18.10 0.61
CA GLY A 160 -7.09 18.72 1.72
C GLY A 160 -8.02 19.36 2.74
N GLY A 161 -7.43 20.15 3.64
CA GLY A 161 -8.21 20.99 4.56
C GLY A 161 -8.74 22.27 3.89
N GLY A 162 -7.96 22.89 3.02
CA GLY A 162 -8.28 24.14 2.35
C GLY A 162 -8.77 23.98 0.91
N SER A 163 -8.29 22.97 0.20
CA SER A 163 -8.52 22.82 -1.24
C SER A 163 -8.89 21.40 -1.63
N LEU A 164 -9.40 21.29 -2.85
CA LEU A 164 -9.54 20.07 -3.63
C LEU A 164 -8.74 20.23 -4.93
N GLU A 165 -7.87 19.30 -5.20
CA GLU A 165 -7.14 19.18 -6.45
C GLU A 165 -7.74 18.06 -7.31
N LEU A 166 -7.91 18.31 -8.63
CA LEU A 166 -8.30 17.26 -9.61
C LEU A 166 -7.26 17.21 -10.72
N VAL A 167 -6.78 15.99 -11.02
CA VAL A 167 -5.71 15.75 -12.01
C VAL A 167 -5.99 14.47 -12.78
N ASP A 168 -5.93 14.52 -14.10
CA ASP A 168 -5.98 13.31 -14.94
C ASP A 168 -4.68 12.52 -14.84
N VAL A 169 -4.77 11.20 -14.77
CA VAL A 169 -3.62 10.28 -14.81
C VAL A 169 -3.87 9.13 -15.78
N ASN A 170 -2.82 8.78 -16.54
CA ASN A 170 -2.83 7.59 -17.41
C ASN A 170 -1.45 6.94 -17.40
N GLY A 171 -1.32 5.77 -16.76
CA GLY A 171 -0.06 5.11 -16.50
C GLY A 171 0.90 6.01 -15.71
N THR A 172 1.99 6.42 -16.32
CA THR A 172 2.97 7.34 -15.73
C THR A 172 2.75 8.81 -16.13
N THR A 173 1.77 9.08 -16.99
CA THR A 173 1.47 10.44 -17.46
C THR A 173 0.56 11.14 -16.47
N VAL A 174 0.94 12.37 -16.10
CA VAL A 174 0.16 13.27 -15.24
C VAL A 174 -0.31 14.45 -16.07
N GLY A 175 -1.61 14.69 -16.10
CA GLY A 175 -2.24 15.79 -16.82
C GLY A 175 -2.11 17.13 -16.10
N GLN A 176 -2.79 18.14 -16.62
CA GLN A 176 -2.86 19.44 -15.98
C GLN A 176 -3.89 19.42 -14.84
N GLY A 177 -3.45 19.74 -13.63
CA GLY A 177 -4.31 19.82 -12.45
C GLY A 177 -5.05 21.15 -12.32
N VAL A 178 -6.20 21.09 -11.67
CA VAL A 178 -6.96 22.24 -11.20
C VAL A 178 -7.10 22.20 -9.69
N THR A 179 -7.18 23.36 -9.04
CA THR A 179 -7.38 23.47 -7.60
C THR A 179 -8.60 24.35 -7.30
N MET A 180 -9.37 23.97 -6.28
CA MET A 180 -10.62 24.63 -5.88
C MET A 180 -10.69 24.74 -4.36
N PRO A 181 -11.31 25.80 -3.78
CA PRO A 181 -11.44 25.98 -2.34
C PRO A 181 -12.55 25.10 -1.74
N LEU A 182 -12.46 23.79 -1.98
CA LEU A 182 -13.45 22.78 -1.57
C LEU A 182 -12.90 21.83 -0.49
N GLY A 183 -11.75 22.13 0.10
CA GLY A 183 -11.24 21.37 1.25
C GLY A 183 -12.21 21.41 2.42
N GLY A 184 -12.21 20.39 3.27
CA GLY A 184 -13.23 20.22 4.31
C GLY A 184 -13.38 21.42 5.25
N LEU A 185 -12.27 22.08 5.67
CA LEU A 185 -12.30 23.29 6.50
C LEU A 185 -12.79 24.50 5.73
N ALA A 186 -12.31 24.68 4.48
CA ALA A 186 -12.73 25.79 3.64
C ALA A 186 -14.23 25.72 3.33
N LEU A 187 -14.72 24.55 2.94
CA LEU A 187 -16.13 24.36 2.60
C LEU A 187 -17.05 24.55 3.83
N GLN A 188 -16.61 24.09 5.00
CA GLN A 188 -17.33 24.33 6.26
C GLN A 188 -17.44 25.84 6.56
N ASP A 189 -16.35 26.58 6.43
CA ASP A 189 -16.28 28.03 6.67
C ASP A 189 -17.14 28.79 5.65
N LEU A 190 -16.94 28.56 4.35
CA LEU A 190 -17.67 29.22 3.25
C LEU A 190 -19.18 28.94 3.27
N SER A 191 -19.60 27.78 3.75
CA SER A 191 -21.02 27.41 3.85
C SER A 191 -21.65 27.78 5.17
N GLU A 192 -20.91 28.40 6.10
CA GLU A 192 -21.34 28.69 7.47
C GLU A 192 -21.89 27.44 8.20
N GLY A 193 -21.27 26.29 7.94
CA GLY A 193 -21.68 24.99 8.50
C GLY A 193 -22.92 24.34 7.86
N SER A 194 -23.52 24.96 6.83
CA SER A 194 -24.72 24.44 6.16
C SER A 194 -24.39 23.48 5.04
N LEU A 195 -24.75 22.18 5.15
CA LEU A 195 -24.55 21.19 4.10
C LEU A 195 -25.28 21.54 2.79
N LYS A 196 -26.47 22.17 2.89
CA LYS A 196 -27.21 22.63 1.70
C LYS A 196 -26.45 23.72 0.94
N LYS A 197 -25.85 24.69 1.66
CA LYS A 197 -24.99 25.71 1.05
C LYS A 197 -23.70 25.06 0.51
N ALA A 198 -23.09 24.15 1.27
CA ALA A 198 -21.89 23.41 0.87
C ALA A 198 -22.08 22.68 -0.46
N ARG A 199 -23.19 21.96 -0.63
CA ARG A 199 -23.53 21.26 -1.90
C ARG A 199 -23.64 22.24 -3.08
N LYS A 200 -24.27 23.39 -2.88
CA LYS A 200 -24.37 24.42 -3.91
C LYS A 200 -22.99 24.94 -4.32
N ILE A 201 -22.16 25.29 -3.32
CA ILE A 201 -20.78 25.76 -3.53
C ILE A 201 -19.94 24.70 -4.25
N ALA A 202 -19.98 23.45 -3.78
CA ALA A 202 -19.26 22.35 -4.39
C ALA A 202 -19.62 22.19 -5.87
N ARG A 203 -20.91 22.16 -6.18
CA ARG A 203 -21.43 22.03 -7.56
C ARG A 203 -20.99 23.18 -8.46
N GLU A 204 -21.01 24.43 -7.96
CA GLU A 204 -20.60 25.60 -8.73
C GLU A 204 -19.09 25.58 -9.04
N HIS A 205 -18.25 25.15 -8.09
CA HIS A 205 -16.83 25.00 -8.33
C HIS A 205 -16.49 23.83 -9.24
N LEU A 206 -17.13 22.67 -9.04
CA LEU A 206 -16.89 21.47 -9.84
C LEU A 206 -17.30 21.66 -11.31
N LYS A 207 -18.30 22.47 -11.61
CA LYS A 207 -18.63 22.85 -13.00
C LYS A 207 -17.47 23.53 -13.71
N LYS A 208 -16.58 24.24 -13.00
CA LYS A 208 -15.39 24.87 -13.60
C LYS A 208 -14.30 23.84 -13.89
N ALA A 209 -14.37 22.64 -13.32
CA ALA A 209 -13.49 21.50 -13.55
C ALA A 209 -14.13 20.46 -14.51
N GLU A 210 -15.12 20.88 -15.32
CA GLU A 210 -15.80 20.01 -16.29
C GLU A 210 -14.83 19.20 -17.18
N PRO A 211 -13.72 19.76 -17.71
CA PRO A 211 -12.77 18.96 -18.49
C PRO A 211 -12.20 17.75 -17.75
N GLN A 212 -11.84 17.91 -16.44
CA GLN A 212 -11.33 16.82 -15.62
C GLN A 212 -12.43 15.81 -15.27
N LEU A 213 -13.66 16.27 -15.04
CA LEU A 213 -14.81 15.42 -14.75
C LEU A 213 -15.28 14.63 -15.98
N ASP A 214 -15.18 15.21 -17.18
CA ASP A 214 -15.49 14.49 -18.42
C ASP A 214 -14.47 13.39 -18.70
N THR A 215 -13.19 13.62 -18.44
CA THR A 215 -12.16 12.57 -18.56
C THR A 215 -12.34 11.44 -17.53
N LEU A 216 -13.02 11.69 -16.42
CA LEU A 216 -13.31 10.69 -15.38
C LEU A 216 -14.35 9.65 -15.83
N ARG A 217 -15.21 9.97 -16.76
CA ARG A 217 -16.36 9.13 -17.13
C ARG A 217 -15.95 7.70 -17.52
N GLY A 218 -16.44 6.72 -16.77
CA GLY A 218 -16.14 5.30 -16.97
C GLY A 218 -14.72 4.87 -16.58
N ARG A 219 -13.92 5.76 -15.98
CA ARG A 219 -12.59 5.51 -15.47
C ARG A 219 -12.57 5.52 -13.92
N THR A 220 -11.44 5.29 -13.31
CA THR A 220 -11.30 5.25 -11.84
C THR A 220 -11.15 6.65 -11.24
N PHE A 221 -11.87 6.94 -10.17
CA PHE A 221 -11.61 8.09 -9.32
C PHE A 221 -10.69 7.69 -8.16
N TYR A 222 -9.49 8.23 -8.11
CA TYR A 222 -8.52 7.98 -7.04
C TYR A 222 -8.70 9.01 -5.93
N ALA A 223 -9.36 8.61 -4.84
CA ALA A 223 -9.66 9.47 -3.71
C ALA A 223 -8.47 9.55 -2.74
N VAL A 224 -7.80 10.70 -2.71
CA VAL A 224 -6.69 11.04 -1.82
C VAL A 224 -7.18 11.97 -0.72
N GLY A 225 -6.56 11.94 0.42
CA GLY A 225 -6.85 12.85 1.54
C GLY A 225 -7.38 12.15 2.78
N GLY A 226 -7.27 12.87 3.89
CA GLY A 226 -7.56 12.29 5.20
C GLY A 226 -9.04 12.11 5.49
N THR A 227 -9.89 12.96 4.94
CA THR A 227 -11.33 12.94 5.14
C THR A 227 -11.95 11.76 4.40
N TRP A 228 -11.62 11.55 3.14
CA TRP A 228 -12.10 10.42 2.35
C TRP A 228 -11.58 9.07 2.87
N ARG A 229 -10.33 9.01 3.38
CA ARG A 229 -9.87 7.80 4.07
C ARG A 229 -10.65 7.51 5.36
N ALA A 230 -11.15 8.53 6.05
CA ALA A 230 -11.99 8.32 7.23
C ALA A 230 -13.39 7.82 6.82
N LEU A 231 -13.99 8.37 5.76
CA LEU A 231 -15.24 7.84 5.18
C LEU A 231 -15.08 6.38 4.73
N ALA A 232 -13.99 6.05 4.04
CA ALA A 232 -13.73 4.69 3.60
C ALA A 232 -13.57 3.69 4.76
N ARG A 233 -13.00 4.11 5.90
CA ARG A 233 -12.97 3.26 7.11
C ARG A 233 -14.36 2.98 7.65
N LEU A 234 -15.22 3.98 7.68
CA LEU A 234 -16.63 3.80 8.07
C LEU A 234 -17.33 2.85 7.11
N HIS A 235 -17.11 3.02 5.81
CA HIS A 235 -17.66 2.16 4.78
C HIS A 235 -17.20 0.70 4.95
N GLN A 236 -15.91 0.46 5.15
CA GLN A 236 -15.37 -0.89 5.43
C GLN A 236 -16.00 -1.50 6.67
N ALA A 237 -16.17 -0.72 7.75
CA ALA A 237 -16.79 -1.19 8.98
C ALA A 237 -18.28 -1.51 8.77
N ALA A 238 -19.03 -0.64 8.10
CA ALA A 238 -20.45 -0.86 7.78
C ALA A 238 -20.70 -2.09 6.89
N ARG A 239 -19.75 -2.40 5.98
CA ARG A 239 -19.81 -3.57 5.08
C ARG A 239 -19.14 -4.81 5.66
N GLN A 240 -18.61 -4.77 6.89
CA GLN A 240 -17.82 -5.87 7.48
C GLN A 240 -16.72 -6.37 6.52
N TYR A 241 -16.06 -5.41 5.87
CA TYR A 241 -15.08 -5.70 4.83
C TYR A 241 -13.87 -6.46 5.39
N PRO A 242 -13.43 -7.58 4.78
CA PRO A 242 -12.49 -8.51 5.40
C PRO A 242 -11.04 -8.01 5.49
N LEU A 243 -10.69 -6.95 4.77
CA LEU A 243 -9.31 -6.45 4.66
C LEU A 243 -9.23 -4.97 5.02
N HIS A 244 -8.68 -4.66 6.20
CA HIS A 244 -8.63 -3.29 6.72
C HIS A 244 -7.43 -2.47 6.19
N VAL A 245 -6.98 -2.74 4.96
CA VAL A 245 -5.98 -1.94 4.26
C VAL A 245 -6.68 -0.83 3.50
N MET A 246 -6.25 0.44 3.71
CA MET A 246 -6.90 1.58 3.04
C MET A 246 -6.48 1.74 1.59
N HIS A 247 -5.20 1.51 1.30
CA HIS A 247 -4.68 1.69 -0.05
C HIS A 247 -5.20 0.61 -1.00
N GLY A 248 -5.78 1.05 -2.11
CA GLY A 248 -6.38 0.15 -3.09
C GLY A 248 -7.77 -0.38 -2.72
N TYR A 249 -8.38 0.11 -1.63
CA TYR A 249 -9.80 -0.14 -1.36
C TYR A 249 -10.65 0.52 -2.43
N ALA A 250 -11.42 -0.26 -3.16
CA ALA A 250 -12.26 0.19 -4.25
C ALA A 250 -13.74 -0.04 -3.95
N VAL A 251 -14.59 0.93 -4.30
CA VAL A 251 -16.04 0.92 -4.07
C VAL A 251 -16.75 1.27 -5.36
N GLU A 252 -17.88 0.62 -5.62
CA GLU A 252 -18.76 0.98 -6.73
C GLU A 252 -19.50 2.29 -6.45
N PRO A 253 -19.72 3.16 -7.47
CA PRO A 253 -20.35 4.47 -7.27
C PRO A 253 -21.73 4.42 -6.63
N SER A 254 -22.54 3.41 -6.95
CA SER A 254 -23.89 3.25 -6.39
C SER A 254 -23.87 2.90 -4.90
N ASP A 255 -22.93 2.06 -4.47
CA ASP A 255 -22.75 1.69 -3.07
C ASP A 255 -22.20 2.87 -2.27
N GLU A 256 -21.22 3.59 -2.82
CA GLU A 256 -20.66 4.79 -2.21
C GLU A 256 -21.71 5.89 -2.04
N LEU A 257 -22.53 6.19 -3.07
CA LEU A 257 -23.60 7.19 -2.98
C LEU A 257 -24.60 6.87 -1.86
N SER A 258 -25.04 5.62 -1.76
CA SER A 258 -25.96 5.19 -0.70
C SER A 258 -25.35 5.35 0.69
N PHE A 259 -24.05 5.07 0.82
CA PHE A 259 -23.32 5.25 2.06
C PHE A 259 -23.14 6.74 2.42
N LEU A 260 -22.80 7.59 1.46
CA LEU A 260 -22.62 9.03 1.69
C LEU A 260 -23.92 9.70 2.13
N GLU A 261 -25.06 9.34 1.52
CA GLU A 261 -26.39 9.80 1.95
C GLU A 261 -26.67 9.42 3.42
N MET A 262 -26.32 8.21 3.84
CA MET A 262 -26.44 7.79 5.24
C MET A 262 -25.55 8.63 6.17
N VAL A 263 -24.30 8.90 5.78
CA VAL A 263 -23.37 9.72 6.58
C VAL A 263 -23.87 11.15 6.74
N GLU A 264 -24.45 11.74 5.70
CA GLU A 264 -25.01 13.10 5.76
C GLU A 264 -26.25 13.21 6.67
N GLN A 265 -27.03 12.14 6.78
CA GLN A 265 -28.22 12.05 7.64
C GLN A 265 -27.90 11.68 9.09
N THR A 266 -26.70 11.13 9.34
CA THR A 266 -26.26 10.72 10.67
C THR A 266 -25.86 11.94 11.48
N ASP A 267 -26.39 12.06 12.69
CA ASP A 267 -26.03 13.17 13.56
C ASP A 267 -24.57 13.10 14.05
N ALA A 268 -24.03 14.27 14.41
CA ALA A 268 -22.64 14.37 14.84
C ALA A 268 -22.37 13.60 16.15
N ALA A 269 -23.40 13.35 16.99
CA ALA A 269 -23.24 12.61 18.24
C ALA A 269 -23.05 11.12 17.98
N THR A 270 -23.83 10.54 17.07
CA THR A 270 -23.65 9.14 16.63
C THR A 270 -22.29 8.92 15.98
N LEU A 271 -21.81 9.88 15.17
CA LEU A 271 -20.45 9.83 14.61
C LEU A 271 -19.36 9.98 15.70
N GLN A 272 -19.68 10.55 16.88
CA GLN A 272 -18.73 10.65 17.99
C GLN A 272 -18.41 9.30 18.65
N GLU A 273 -19.30 8.33 18.56
CA GLU A 273 -19.08 6.98 19.12
C GLU A 273 -18.12 6.14 18.26
N VAL A 274 -17.77 6.58 17.06
CA VAL A 274 -16.83 5.85 16.19
C VAL A 274 -15.38 6.14 16.58
N GLU A 275 -14.79 5.29 17.42
CA GLU A 275 -13.42 5.41 17.93
C GLU A 275 -12.33 5.49 16.83
N SER A 276 -12.60 4.93 15.65
CA SER A 276 -11.63 4.90 14.54
C SER A 276 -11.39 6.25 13.86
N ILE A 277 -12.17 7.30 14.21
CA ILE A 277 -12.10 8.63 13.60
C ILE A 277 -11.68 9.67 14.64
N SER A 278 -10.61 10.41 14.34
CA SER A 278 -10.16 11.50 15.21
C SER A 278 -11.23 12.59 15.34
N GLU A 279 -11.46 13.10 16.56
CA GLU A 279 -12.42 14.15 16.87
C GLU A 279 -12.36 15.35 15.92
N ALA A 280 -11.16 15.81 15.57
CA ALA A 280 -10.96 16.94 14.67
C ALA A 280 -11.42 16.71 13.23
N ARG A 281 -11.70 15.47 12.81
CA ARG A 281 -12.19 15.14 11.47
C ARG A 281 -13.69 14.88 11.43
N ARG A 282 -14.30 14.48 12.53
CA ARG A 282 -15.74 14.16 12.58
C ARG A 282 -16.61 15.26 11.98
N PRO A 283 -16.41 16.57 12.34
CA PRO A 283 -17.20 17.64 11.74
C PRO A 283 -17.00 17.81 10.23
N LEU A 284 -15.87 17.32 9.69
CA LEU A 284 -15.51 17.48 8.28
C LEU A 284 -16.01 16.34 7.40
N LEU A 285 -16.50 15.23 7.99
CA LEU A 285 -16.93 14.05 7.24
C LEU A 285 -18.08 14.37 6.29
N ALA A 286 -19.11 15.04 6.79
CA ALA A 286 -20.28 15.40 5.98
C ALA A 286 -19.92 16.35 4.83
N PHE A 287 -18.97 17.29 5.03
CA PHE A 287 -18.49 18.16 3.96
C PHE A 287 -17.66 17.38 2.91
N GLY A 288 -16.82 16.44 3.36
CA GLY A 288 -16.11 15.53 2.45
C GLY A 288 -17.04 14.60 1.68
N ALA A 289 -18.14 14.14 2.31
CA ALA A 289 -19.18 13.35 1.68
C ALA A 289 -19.87 14.15 0.56
N VAL A 290 -20.30 15.37 0.84
CA VAL A 290 -20.90 16.27 -0.17
C VAL A 290 -20.00 16.45 -1.39
N VAL A 291 -18.70 16.68 -1.19
CA VAL A 291 -17.75 16.86 -2.31
C VAL A 291 -17.64 15.57 -3.13
N LEU A 292 -17.50 14.42 -2.47
CA LEU A 292 -17.37 13.13 -3.16
C LEU A 292 -18.65 12.77 -3.93
N GLU A 293 -19.81 12.99 -3.31
CA GLU A 293 -21.11 12.78 -3.95
C GLU A 293 -21.24 13.60 -5.26
N GLU A 294 -20.92 14.89 -5.22
CA GLU A 294 -21.00 15.76 -6.40
C GLU A 294 -19.99 15.34 -7.50
N ILE A 295 -18.78 14.90 -7.13
CA ILE A 295 -17.81 14.33 -8.08
C ILE A 295 -18.36 13.07 -8.74
N ILE A 296 -18.93 12.15 -7.96
CA ILE A 296 -19.51 10.90 -8.50
C ILE A 296 -20.66 11.20 -9.45
N ARG A 297 -21.56 12.11 -9.06
CA ARG A 297 -22.76 12.48 -9.88
C ARG A 297 -22.36 13.16 -11.19
N LEU A 298 -21.36 14.03 -11.18
CA LEU A 298 -20.92 14.79 -12.36
C LEU A 298 -19.96 13.96 -13.25
N GLY A 299 -18.96 13.34 -12.66
CA GLY A 299 -17.89 12.64 -13.37
C GLY A 299 -18.23 11.20 -13.75
N ARG A 300 -19.22 10.56 -13.10
CA ARG A 300 -19.67 9.18 -13.36
C ARG A 300 -18.51 8.18 -13.50
N PRO A 301 -17.66 8.05 -12.47
CA PRO A 301 -16.57 7.09 -12.49
C PRO A 301 -17.11 5.65 -12.59
N ARG A 302 -16.24 4.72 -13.04
CA ARG A 302 -16.51 3.28 -12.94
C ARG A 302 -16.40 2.78 -11.50
N GLU A 303 -15.43 3.32 -10.76
CA GLU A 303 -15.14 2.96 -9.37
C GLU A 303 -14.46 4.12 -8.63
N ILE A 304 -14.51 4.10 -7.33
CA ILE A 304 -13.77 4.97 -6.43
C ILE A 304 -12.68 4.14 -5.74
N ALA A 305 -11.40 4.44 -5.97
CA ALA A 305 -10.27 3.77 -5.35
C ALA A 305 -9.59 4.67 -4.31
N ILE A 306 -9.47 4.21 -3.09
CA ILE A 306 -8.87 4.98 -2.00
C ILE A 306 -7.35 4.91 -2.06
N SER A 307 -6.69 6.06 -2.09
CA SER A 307 -5.24 6.14 -2.01
C SER A 307 -4.75 6.53 -0.61
N ALA A 308 -3.82 5.75 -0.07
CA ALA A 308 -3.02 6.17 1.08
C ALA A 308 -1.85 7.08 0.66
N PHE A 309 -1.51 7.09 -0.61
CA PHE A 309 -0.42 7.84 -1.23
C PHE A 309 -0.95 9.15 -1.81
N GLY A 310 -0.20 10.24 -1.63
CA GLY A 310 -0.53 11.58 -2.10
C GLY A 310 0.74 12.42 -2.25
N VAL A 311 0.68 13.71 -1.90
CA VAL A 311 1.75 14.69 -2.09
C VAL A 311 3.13 14.21 -1.61
N ARG A 312 3.20 13.56 -0.43
CA ARG A 312 4.47 13.10 0.15
C ARG A 312 5.10 11.97 -0.66
N GLU A 313 4.31 10.96 -0.96
CA GLU A 313 4.78 9.81 -1.72
C GLU A 313 5.09 10.21 -3.17
N GLY A 314 4.35 11.19 -3.71
CA GLY A 314 4.64 11.80 -5.01
C GLY A 314 5.96 12.56 -5.03
N LEU A 315 6.29 13.28 -3.96
CA LEU A 315 7.58 13.95 -3.84
C LEU A 315 8.73 12.95 -3.80
N LEU A 316 8.61 11.86 -3.02
CA LEU A 316 9.63 10.80 -3.01
C LEU A 316 9.80 10.15 -4.39
N PHE A 317 8.68 9.83 -5.04
CA PHE A 317 8.69 9.23 -6.37
C PHE A 317 9.38 10.13 -7.41
N GLU A 318 9.19 11.43 -7.32
CA GLU A 318 9.85 12.40 -8.20
C GLU A 318 11.38 12.44 -7.99
N GLN A 319 11.86 12.16 -6.76
CA GLN A 319 13.31 12.12 -6.48
C GLN A 319 14.01 10.88 -7.05
N LEU A 320 13.27 9.86 -7.47
CA LEU A 320 13.82 8.64 -8.05
C LEU A 320 14.31 8.90 -9.48
N ASP A 321 15.33 8.18 -9.91
CA ASP A 321 15.74 8.14 -11.32
C ASP A 321 14.65 7.48 -12.19
N ARG A 322 14.79 7.64 -13.50
CA ARG A 322 13.78 7.15 -14.44
C ARG A 322 13.61 5.62 -14.41
N GLU A 323 14.70 4.87 -14.28
CA GLU A 323 14.68 3.40 -14.27
C GLU A 323 13.94 2.89 -13.03
N THR A 324 14.30 3.41 -11.87
CA THR A 324 13.64 3.10 -10.59
C THR A 324 12.15 3.46 -10.62
N ARG A 325 11.75 4.61 -11.19
CA ARG A 325 10.33 4.98 -11.32
C ARG A 325 9.53 4.01 -12.18
N LEU A 326 10.12 3.44 -13.23
CA LEU A 326 9.45 2.49 -14.12
C LEU A 326 9.39 1.06 -13.56
N ALA A 327 10.16 0.75 -12.53
CA ALA A 327 10.11 -0.55 -11.89
C ALA A 327 8.74 -0.82 -11.26
N ASP A 328 8.29 -2.07 -11.33
CA ASP A 328 7.02 -2.49 -10.74
C ASP A 328 7.09 -2.46 -9.20
N PRO A 329 6.27 -1.63 -8.52
CA PRO A 329 6.36 -1.47 -7.07
C PRO A 329 6.06 -2.75 -6.29
N LEU A 330 5.17 -3.62 -6.78
CA LEU A 330 4.87 -4.88 -6.13
C LEU A 330 6.05 -5.86 -6.23
N ILE A 331 6.66 -5.96 -7.39
CA ILE A 331 7.80 -6.86 -7.60
C ILE A 331 9.00 -6.40 -6.78
N VAL A 332 9.28 -5.09 -6.78
CA VAL A 332 10.37 -4.53 -5.94
C VAL A 332 10.13 -4.83 -4.46
N ALA A 333 8.94 -4.53 -3.94
CA ALA A 333 8.61 -4.82 -2.53
C ALA A 333 8.66 -6.32 -2.21
N ALA A 334 8.24 -7.18 -3.14
CA ALA A 334 8.33 -8.62 -2.98
C ALA A 334 9.78 -9.11 -2.96
N GLN A 335 10.66 -8.56 -3.79
CA GLN A 335 12.11 -8.85 -3.80
C GLN A 335 12.77 -8.41 -2.49
N GLU A 336 12.48 -7.20 -2.02
CA GLU A 336 13.01 -6.71 -0.75
C GLU A 336 12.59 -7.60 0.43
N LEU A 337 11.31 -7.94 0.51
CA LEU A 337 10.81 -8.83 1.57
C LEU A 337 11.37 -10.24 1.45
N ASN A 338 11.59 -10.74 0.23
CA ASN A 338 12.26 -12.01 -0.04
C ASN A 338 13.70 -12.00 0.51
N VAL A 339 14.48 -10.97 0.20
CA VAL A 339 15.86 -10.81 0.71
C VAL A 339 15.89 -10.75 2.25
N GLN A 340 14.94 -10.05 2.85
CA GLN A 340 14.88 -9.88 4.31
C GLN A 340 14.44 -11.15 5.05
N ARG A 341 13.57 -11.98 4.46
CA ARG A 341 12.84 -13.03 5.18
C ARG A 341 13.02 -14.44 4.67
N ALA A 342 13.34 -14.67 3.39
CA ALA A 342 13.48 -16.03 2.87
C ALA A 342 14.81 -16.69 3.30
N ARG A 343 14.83 -18.04 3.34
CA ARG A 343 16.06 -18.82 3.58
C ARG A 343 17.07 -18.68 2.44
N SER A 344 16.57 -18.65 1.22
CA SER A 344 17.35 -18.52 -0.01
C SER A 344 16.59 -17.59 -0.98
N PRO A 345 16.92 -16.30 -1.02
CA PRO A 345 16.25 -15.36 -1.92
C PRO A 345 16.31 -15.76 -3.39
N VAL A 346 17.42 -16.34 -3.84
CA VAL A 346 17.59 -16.82 -5.22
C VAL A 346 16.62 -17.93 -5.58
N HIS A 347 16.18 -18.76 -4.60
CA HIS A 347 15.16 -19.79 -4.84
C HIS A 347 13.83 -19.17 -5.27
N GLY A 348 13.44 -18.02 -4.74
CA GLY A 348 12.23 -17.30 -5.17
C GLY A 348 12.28 -16.89 -6.64
N GLU A 349 13.45 -16.45 -7.13
CA GLU A 349 13.68 -16.12 -8.54
C GLU A 349 13.63 -17.38 -9.43
N GLU A 350 14.29 -18.45 -9.02
CA GLU A 350 14.21 -19.73 -9.74
C GLU A 350 12.78 -20.27 -9.80
N LEU A 351 12.00 -20.08 -8.74
CA LEU A 351 10.61 -20.52 -8.69
C LEU A 351 9.74 -19.71 -9.68
N ARG A 352 10.03 -18.44 -9.92
CA ARG A 352 9.39 -17.65 -10.98
C ARG A 352 9.58 -18.31 -12.34
N ASP A 353 10.82 -18.57 -12.72
CA ASP A 353 11.18 -19.15 -14.02
C ASP A 353 10.60 -20.56 -14.16
N TRP A 354 10.65 -21.34 -13.09
CA TRP A 354 10.10 -22.70 -13.04
C TRP A 354 8.57 -22.71 -13.21
N THR A 355 7.87 -21.77 -12.60
CA THR A 355 6.42 -21.63 -12.78
C THR A 355 6.07 -21.05 -14.15
N ASP A 356 6.90 -20.16 -14.74
CA ASP A 356 6.73 -19.67 -16.11
C ASP A 356 6.75 -20.82 -17.11
N HIS A 357 7.70 -21.75 -16.95
CA HIS A 357 7.80 -22.94 -17.79
C HIS A 357 6.54 -23.83 -17.71
N PHE A 358 6.04 -24.07 -16.50
CA PHE A 358 4.81 -24.84 -16.31
C PHE A 358 3.59 -24.16 -16.94
N ILE A 359 3.40 -22.85 -16.67
CA ILE A 359 2.25 -22.11 -17.21
C ILE A 359 2.27 -22.06 -18.73
N ALA A 360 3.46 -21.95 -19.35
CA ALA A 360 3.61 -22.00 -20.81
C ALA A 360 3.21 -23.35 -21.42
N SER A 361 3.22 -24.44 -20.63
CA SER A 361 2.79 -25.78 -21.06
C SER A 361 1.27 -26.04 -20.88
N LEU A 362 0.55 -25.10 -20.24
CA LEU A 362 -0.90 -25.21 -20.05
C LEU A 362 -1.67 -24.59 -21.22
N ASP A 363 -2.81 -25.19 -21.55
CA ASP A 363 -3.79 -24.55 -22.42
C ASP A 363 -4.50 -23.38 -21.70
N GLY A 364 -4.54 -22.24 -22.35
CA GLY A 364 -5.26 -21.05 -21.88
C GLY A 364 -4.35 -19.87 -21.49
N PRO A 365 -4.85 -18.65 -21.68
CA PRO A 365 -4.05 -17.45 -21.49
C PRO A 365 -3.87 -17.10 -20.02
N GLU A 366 -2.64 -16.73 -19.64
CA GLU A 366 -2.33 -15.96 -18.44
C GLU A 366 -2.24 -14.48 -18.81
N THR A 367 -2.98 -13.62 -18.12
CA THR A 367 -2.85 -12.17 -18.35
C THR A 367 -1.55 -11.64 -17.76
N ALA A 368 -1.08 -10.48 -18.24
CA ALA A 368 0.10 -9.81 -17.69
C ALA A 368 -0.06 -9.52 -16.18
N GLY A 369 -1.27 -9.13 -15.73
CA GLY A 369 -1.58 -8.93 -14.32
C GLY A 369 -1.48 -10.21 -13.49
N GLU A 370 -2.00 -11.34 -14.00
CA GLU A 370 -1.91 -12.63 -13.32
C GLU A 370 -0.46 -13.13 -13.23
N ARG A 371 0.31 -13.00 -14.31
CA ARG A 371 1.74 -13.33 -14.31
C ARG A 371 2.50 -12.50 -13.28
N ARG A 372 2.24 -11.22 -13.22
CA ARG A 372 2.81 -10.30 -12.24
C ARG A 372 2.51 -10.75 -10.80
N LEU A 373 1.25 -11.09 -10.48
CA LEU A 373 0.85 -11.61 -9.17
C LEU A 373 1.52 -12.94 -8.84
N ARG A 374 1.63 -13.87 -9.82
CA ARG A 374 2.31 -15.15 -9.65
C ARG A 374 3.81 -14.95 -9.36
N HIS A 375 4.47 -14.05 -10.07
CA HIS A 375 5.87 -13.72 -9.82
C HIS A 375 6.07 -13.19 -8.40
N ALA A 376 5.23 -12.27 -7.94
CA ALA A 376 5.26 -11.80 -6.55
C ALA A 376 5.02 -12.93 -5.55
N ALA A 377 4.06 -13.84 -5.81
CA ALA A 377 3.80 -14.99 -4.94
C ALA A 377 5.01 -15.93 -4.86
N CYS A 378 5.74 -16.15 -5.97
CA CYS A 378 6.96 -16.97 -5.99
C CYS A 378 8.06 -16.35 -5.12
N LEU A 379 8.32 -15.05 -5.26
CA LEU A 379 9.28 -14.32 -4.44
C LEU A 379 8.92 -14.40 -2.94
N LEU A 380 7.63 -14.27 -2.63
CA LEU A 380 7.12 -14.26 -1.25
C LEU A 380 6.85 -15.67 -0.69
N SER A 381 7.18 -16.72 -1.44
CA SER A 381 6.81 -18.10 -1.10
C SER A 381 7.41 -18.62 0.21
N ASP A 382 8.55 -18.09 0.67
CA ASP A 382 9.26 -18.61 1.85
C ASP A 382 9.33 -17.64 3.05
N ILE A 383 8.56 -16.55 3.04
CA ILE A 383 8.61 -15.52 4.11
C ILE A 383 8.15 -16.02 5.48
N GLY A 384 7.32 -17.06 5.54
CA GLY A 384 6.76 -17.65 6.75
C GLY A 384 7.59 -18.80 7.34
N TRP A 385 8.76 -19.14 6.81
CA TRP A 385 9.50 -20.34 7.19
C TRP A 385 9.93 -20.38 8.67
N ARG A 386 10.15 -19.23 9.30
CA ARG A 386 10.53 -19.11 10.73
C ARG A 386 9.35 -19.29 11.68
N ALA A 387 8.12 -19.25 11.19
CA ALA A 387 6.95 -19.52 12.00
C ALA A 387 6.93 -21.01 12.44
N HIS A 388 6.24 -21.27 13.54
CA HIS A 388 5.98 -22.66 13.97
C HIS A 388 5.34 -23.44 12.82
N PRO A 389 5.77 -24.69 12.54
CA PRO A 389 5.28 -25.48 11.40
C PRO A 389 3.76 -25.51 11.24
N ASP A 390 3.02 -25.64 12.34
CA ASP A 390 1.56 -25.74 12.34
C ASP A 390 0.84 -24.42 12.02
N TYR A 391 1.56 -23.28 12.09
CA TYR A 391 0.99 -21.95 11.86
C TYR A 391 1.57 -21.23 10.64
N ARG A 392 2.42 -21.91 9.85
CA ARG A 392 3.08 -21.27 8.68
C ARG A 392 2.08 -20.78 7.65
N GLY A 393 0.99 -21.52 7.45
CA GLY A 393 -0.07 -21.16 6.52
C GLY A 393 -0.76 -19.85 6.92
N GLU A 394 -1.24 -19.78 8.16
CA GLU A 394 -1.90 -18.59 8.71
C GLU A 394 -0.97 -17.39 8.83
N GLN A 395 0.28 -17.60 9.26
CA GLN A 395 1.28 -16.52 9.34
C GLN A 395 1.61 -15.96 7.96
N SER A 396 1.80 -16.81 6.95
CA SER A 396 2.03 -16.37 5.58
C SER A 396 0.82 -15.58 5.05
N LEU A 397 -0.39 -16.09 5.28
CA LEU A 397 -1.63 -15.43 4.89
C LEU A 397 -1.72 -14.03 5.51
N ASN A 398 -1.53 -13.93 6.84
CA ASN A 398 -1.64 -12.65 7.55
C ASN A 398 -0.58 -11.63 7.10
N VAL A 399 0.66 -12.06 6.93
CA VAL A 399 1.73 -11.17 6.43
C VAL A 399 1.41 -10.68 5.02
N LEU A 400 1.03 -11.58 4.10
CA LEU A 400 0.80 -11.22 2.70
C LEU A 400 -0.45 -10.38 2.50
N ALA A 401 -1.53 -10.63 3.26
CA ALA A 401 -2.73 -9.82 3.19
C ALA A 401 -2.50 -8.37 3.63
N ASN A 402 -1.68 -8.16 4.67
CA ASN A 402 -1.55 -6.87 5.36
C ASN A 402 -0.22 -6.13 5.11
N ALA A 403 0.72 -6.69 4.35
CA ALA A 403 1.99 -6.04 4.06
C ALA A 403 1.81 -4.69 3.35
N ALA A 404 2.76 -3.78 3.55
CA ALA A 404 2.75 -2.43 2.97
C ALA A 404 3.11 -2.45 1.47
N PHE A 405 2.46 -3.31 0.68
CA PHE A 405 2.66 -3.37 -0.76
C PHE A 405 1.96 -2.21 -1.47
N ALA A 406 2.66 -1.61 -2.42
CA ALA A 406 2.12 -0.70 -3.42
C ALA A 406 1.85 -1.43 -4.75
N GLY A 407 1.06 -0.82 -5.62
CA GLY A 407 0.78 -1.39 -6.94
C GLY A 407 -0.04 -2.67 -6.94
N ILE A 408 -0.81 -2.94 -5.91
CA ILE A 408 -1.67 -4.12 -5.78
C ILE A 408 -3.03 -3.71 -5.22
N ASP A 409 -4.09 -4.26 -5.79
CA ASP A 409 -5.46 -4.13 -5.32
C ASP A 409 -5.81 -5.19 -4.26
N HIS A 410 -7.00 -5.12 -3.70
CA HIS A 410 -7.43 -6.06 -2.68
C HIS A 410 -7.66 -7.48 -3.20
N PRO A 411 -8.21 -7.72 -4.41
CA PRO A 411 -8.23 -9.05 -5.02
C PRO A 411 -6.83 -9.66 -5.18
N GLY A 412 -5.85 -8.86 -5.62
CA GLY A 412 -4.46 -9.27 -5.72
C GLY A 412 -3.83 -9.63 -4.37
N ARG A 413 -4.14 -8.86 -3.32
CA ARG A 413 -3.71 -9.18 -1.94
C ARG A 413 -4.28 -10.51 -1.46
N ALA A 414 -5.56 -10.74 -1.70
CA ALA A 414 -6.21 -12.02 -1.39
C ALA A 414 -5.57 -13.18 -2.16
N TYR A 415 -5.21 -12.97 -3.43
CA TYR A 415 -4.46 -13.93 -4.23
C TYR A 415 -3.11 -14.29 -3.59
N LEU A 416 -2.29 -13.29 -3.22
CA LEU A 416 -0.98 -13.54 -2.58
C LEU A 416 -1.14 -14.29 -1.25
N ALA A 417 -2.08 -13.86 -0.41
CA ALA A 417 -2.36 -14.47 0.88
C ALA A 417 -2.79 -15.94 0.73
N LEU A 418 -3.71 -16.21 -0.20
CA LEU A 418 -4.18 -17.56 -0.50
C LEU A 418 -3.08 -18.44 -1.10
N SER A 419 -2.23 -17.92 -1.99
CA SER A 419 -1.09 -18.64 -2.55
C SER A 419 -0.13 -19.13 -1.46
N GLY A 420 0.22 -18.26 -0.51
CA GLY A 420 1.05 -18.58 0.65
C GLY A 420 0.37 -19.60 1.59
N TYR A 421 -0.92 -19.45 1.82
CA TYR A 421 -1.72 -20.39 2.60
C TYR A 421 -1.75 -21.80 1.97
N PHE A 422 -2.11 -21.89 0.70
CA PHE A 422 -2.20 -23.16 -0.02
C PHE A 422 -0.88 -23.93 -0.10
N ARG A 423 0.24 -23.22 -0.15
CA ARG A 423 1.57 -23.84 -0.06
C ARG A 423 1.72 -24.70 1.20
N HIS A 424 1.22 -24.24 2.33
CA HIS A 424 1.39 -24.91 3.62
C HIS A 424 0.24 -25.87 3.94
N GLU A 425 -1.00 -25.40 3.84
CA GLU A 425 -2.19 -26.12 4.33
C GLU A 425 -2.81 -27.10 3.31
N GLY A 426 -2.35 -27.04 2.06
CA GLY A 426 -2.92 -27.86 0.97
C GLY A 426 -3.92 -27.08 0.13
N VAL A 427 -4.25 -27.64 -1.04
CA VAL A 427 -5.01 -26.93 -2.09
C VAL A 427 -6.52 -27.22 -2.05
N ALA A 428 -7.02 -27.78 -0.97
CA ALA A 428 -8.44 -28.06 -0.77
C ALA A 428 -9.23 -26.74 -0.62
N PRO A 429 -10.22 -26.45 -1.49
CA PRO A 429 -10.91 -25.15 -1.52
C PRO A 429 -11.64 -24.80 -0.22
N GLU A 430 -12.16 -25.82 0.47
CA GLU A 430 -12.94 -25.71 1.71
C GLU A 430 -12.10 -25.26 2.91
N LYS A 431 -10.79 -25.39 2.84
CA LYS A 431 -9.87 -24.94 3.89
C LYS A 431 -9.58 -23.45 3.86
N ALA A 432 -9.82 -22.80 2.72
CA ALA A 432 -9.54 -21.38 2.56
C ALA A 432 -10.61 -20.52 3.24
N SER A 433 -10.20 -19.36 3.75
CA SER A 433 -11.11 -18.34 4.29
C SER A 433 -12.20 -17.99 3.25
N PRO A 434 -13.50 -18.15 3.57
CA PRO A 434 -14.59 -17.79 2.66
C PRO A 434 -14.54 -16.32 2.23
N THR A 435 -14.16 -15.45 3.14
CA THR A 435 -14.06 -13.99 2.89
C THR A 435 -12.93 -13.64 1.91
N LEU A 436 -11.74 -14.23 2.07
CA LEU A 436 -10.64 -14.03 1.11
C LEU A 436 -10.92 -14.68 -0.25
N ARG A 437 -11.64 -15.82 -0.26
CA ARG A 437 -12.11 -16.44 -1.50
C ARG A 437 -13.04 -15.51 -2.28
N THR A 438 -14.01 -14.90 -1.59
CA THR A 438 -14.93 -13.93 -2.19
C THR A 438 -14.18 -12.72 -2.70
N LEU A 439 -13.23 -12.19 -1.92
CA LEU A 439 -12.41 -11.02 -2.28
C LEU A 439 -11.53 -11.27 -3.51
N ALA A 440 -10.90 -12.44 -3.61
CA ALA A 440 -10.10 -12.81 -4.78
C ALA A 440 -10.96 -13.00 -6.05
N GLY A 441 -12.21 -13.38 -5.88
CA GLY A 441 -13.08 -13.81 -6.96
C GLY A 441 -12.69 -15.18 -7.53
N PRO A 442 -13.55 -15.81 -8.35
CA PRO A 442 -13.35 -17.20 -8.78
C PRO A 442 -12.03 -17.42 -9.54
N ARG A 443 -11.69 -16.51 -10.46
CA ARG A 443 -10.50 -16.67 -11.32
C ARG A 443 -9.20 -16.59 -10.54
N LEU A 444 -9.00 -15.54 -9.72
CA LEU A 444 -7.78 -15.39 -8.93
C LEU A 444 -7.68 -16.44 -7.83
N PHE A 445 -8.81 -16.88 -7.29
CA PHE A 445 -8.83 -17.99 -6.32
C PHE A 445 -8.26 -19.28 -6.92
N GLU A 446 -8.71 -19.69 -8.11
CA GLU A 446 -8.19 -20.88 -8.79
C GLU A 446 -6.71 -20.72 -9.20
N ARG A 447 -6.31 -19.52 -9.62
CA ARG A 447 -4.90 -19.20 -9.88
C ARG A 447 -4.04 -19.30 -8.62
N ALA A 448 -4.53 -18.84 -7.46
CA ALA A 448 -3.82 -18.97 -6.18
C ALA A 448 -3.65 -20.45 -5.77
N ARG A 449 -4.69 -21.27 -5.97
CA ARG A 449 -4.62 -22.72 -5.75
C ARG A 449 -3.56 -23.38 -6.64
N LEU A 450 -3.50 -23.01 -7.91
CA LEU A 450 -2.52 -23.51 -8.86
C LEU A 450 -1.09 -23.18 -8.41
N VAL A 451 -0.83 -21.91 -8.06
CA VAL A 451 0.50 -21.49 -7.58
C VAL A 451 0.87 -22.17 -6.27
N GLY A 452 -0.07 -22.28 -5.33
CA GLY A 452 0.12 -23.07 -4.11
C GLY A 452 0.48 -24.53 -4.39
N ALA A 453 -0.19 -25.17 -5.37
CA ALA A 453 0.12 -26.54 -5.79
C ALA A 453 1.52 -26.65 -6.39
N LEU A 454 1.92 -25.73 -7.26
CA LEU A 454 3.27 -25.65 -7.83
C LEU A 454 4.33 -25.52 -6.73
N MET A 455 4.14 -24.61 -5.77
CA MET A 455 5.04 -24.49 -4.62
C MET A 455 5.13 -25.78 -3.79
N ARG A 456 4.02 -26.50 -3.63
CA ARG A 456 4.00 -27.79 -2.91
C ARG A 456 4.76 -28.89 -3.63
N VAL A 457 4.96 -28.81 -4.93
CA VAL A 457 5.84 -29.70 -5.70
C VAL A 457 7.29 -29.20 -5.62
N ALA A 458 7.53 -27.90 -5.79
CA ALA A 458 8.87 -27.30 -5.83
C ALA A 458 9.67 -27.47 -4.52
N PHE A 459 9.04 -27.19 -3.37
CA PHE A 459 9.74 -27.21 -2.09
C PHE A 459 10.27 -28.56 -1.62
N PRO A 460 9.59 -29.70 -1.81
CA PRO A 460 10.16 -31.03 -1.50
C PRO A 460 11.38 -31.41 -2.32
N VAL A 461 11.45 -30.97 -3.58
CA VAL A 461 12.59 -31.30 -4.45
C VAL A 461 13.76 -30.33 -4.31
N SER A 462 13.52 -29.11 -3.86
CA SER A 462 14.56 -28.08 -3.68
C SER A 462 14.99 -27.86 -2.23
N ALA A 463 14.22 -28.35 -1.26
CA ALA A 463 14.35 -27.99 0.16
C ALA A 463 14.27 -26.47 0.42
N GLY A 464 13.78 -25.68 -0.56
CA GLY A 464 13.76 -24.23 -0.53
C GLY A 464 15.13 -23.61 -0.80
N MET A 465 16.04 -24.34 -1.41
CA MET A 465 17.40 -23.89 -1.78
C MET A 465 17.51 -23.64 -3.28
N ALA A 466 18.35 -22.70 -3.66
CA ALA A 466 18.66 -22.40 -5.06
C ALA A 466 19.42 -23.57 -5.74
N GLY A 467 19.20 -23.73 -7.04
CA GLY A 467 19.89 -24.67 -7.91
C GLY A 467 19.03 -25.83 -8.40
N PRO A 468 18.37 -26.59 -7.52
CA PRO A 468 17.65 -27.81 -7.92
C PRO A 468 16.52 -27.58 -8.95
N LEU A 469 15.73 -26.51 -8.83
CA LEU A 469 14.58 -26.29 -9.71
C LEU A 469 14.95 -26.15 -11.19
N LYS A 470 16.13 -25.62 -11.49
CA LYS A 470 16.64 -25.49 -12.87
C LYS A 470 16.84 -26.83 -13.56
N ARG A 471 17.04 -27.90 -12.78
CA ARG A 471 17.33 -29.25 -13.27
C ARG A 471 16.13 -30.20 -13.20
N MET A 472 15.03 -29.74 -12.59
CA MET A 472 13.82 -30.56 -12.37
C MET A 472 12.59 -29.86 -12.98
N PRO A 473 12.48 -29.79 -14.31
CA PRO A 473 11.35 -29.12 -14.95
C PRO A 473 10.04 -29.85 -14.67
N VAL A 474 8.95 -29.09 -14.58
CA VAL A 474 7.58 -29.59 -14.56
C VAL A 474 6.84 -29.01 -15.75
N ALA A 475 6.07 -29.82 -16.45
CA ALA A 475 5.29 -29.40 -17.61
C ALA A 475 4.06 -30.28 -17.82
N VAL A 476 3.14 -29.84 -18.66
CA VAL A 476 2.08 -30.71 -19.20
C VAL A 476 2.59 -31.34 -20.50
N GLU A 477 2.63 -32.66 -20.51
CA GLU A 477 3.08 -33.45 -21.65
C GLU A 477 2.10 -34.62 -21.89
N ALA A 478 1.67 -34.78 -23.14
CA ALA A 478 0.70 -35.80 -23.52
C ALA A 478 -0.52 -35.88 -22.59
N GLY A 479 -1.08 -34.75 -22.19
CA GLY A 479 -2.26 -34.67 -21.33
C GLY A 479 -2.01 -35.05 -19.85
N ARG A 480 -0.76 -34.98 -19.38
CA ARG A 480 -0.40 -35.27 -17.99
C ARG A 480 0.58 -34.25 -17.44
N VAL A 481 0.51 -33.97 -16.15
CA VAL A 481 1.55 -33.20 -15.44
C VAL A 481 2.74 -34.12 -15.18
N VAL A 482 3.90 -33.79 -15.70
CA VAL A 482 5.14 -34.56 -15.58
C VAL A 482 6.19 -33.72 -14.86
N LEU A 483 6.70 -34.24 -13.74
CA LEU A 483 7.91 -33.73 -13.09
C LEU A 483 9.07 -34.62 -13.47
N ARG A 484 10.15 -34.10 -14.04
CA ARG A 484 11.36 -34.83 -14.39
C ARG A 484 12.42 -34.67 -13.31
N LEU A 485 12.94 -35.79 -12.82
CA LEU A 485 14.03 -35.87 -11.87
C LEU A 485 15.28 -36.44 -12.56
N PRO A 486 16.44 -35.81 -12.47
CA PRO A 486 17.71 -36.41 -12.86
C PRO A 486 17.94 -37.70 -12.09
N THR A 487 18.58 -38.71 -12.73
CA THR A 487 18.87 -40.03 -12.14
C THR A 487 19.61 -39.90 -10.80
N GLU A 488 20.52 -38.95 -10.67
CA GLU A 488 21.26 -38.68 -9.43
C GLU A 488 20.39 -38.21 -8.24
N TRP A 489 19.14 -37.80 -8.51
CA TRP A 489 18.16 -37.40 -7.50
C TRP A 489 16.92 -38.32 -7.48
N ALA A 490 17.07 -39.53 -8.03
CA ALA A 490 15.99 -40.55 -8.07
C ALA A 490 15.39 -40.83 -6.66
N GLU A 491 16.19 -40.75 -5.61
CA GLU A 491 15.75 -40.92 -4.21
C GLU A 491 14.70 -39.90 -3.75
N LEU A 492 14.53 -38.79 -4.45
CA LEU A 492 13.44 -37.85 -4.17
C LEU A 492 12.08 -38.35 -4.63
N ASN A 493 12.05 -39.40 -5.50
CA ASN A 493 10.82 -40.00 -6.03
C ASN A 493 10.13 -40.88 -4.97
N GLY A 494 9.60 -40.24 -3.94
CA GLY A 494 8.84 -40.91 -2.90
C GLY A 494 7.34 -40.62 -2.97
N GLU A 495 6.55 -41.38 -2.20
CA GLU A 495 5.09 -41.28 -2.16
C GLU A 495 4.59 -39.83 -1.90
N ARG A 496 5.28 -39.12 -1.05
CA ARG A 496 4.96 -37.73 -0.72
C ARG A 496 5.08 -36.79 -1.93
N LEU A 497 6.13 -36.93 -2.74
CA LEU A 497 6.32 -36.11 -3.95
C LEU A 497 5.29 -36.51 -5.01
N LEU A 498 5.10 -37.80 -5.25
CA LEU A 498 4.11 -38.29 -6.19
C LEU A 498 2.68 -37.82 -5.84
N SER A 499 2.31 -37.86 -4.55
CA SER A 499 1.02 -37.34 -4.08
C SER A 499 0.86 -35.84 -4.39
N ARG A 500 1.93 -35.04 -4.29
CA ARG A 500 1.91 -33.59 -4.60
C ARG A 500 1.81 -33.34 -6.10
N VAL A 501 2.52 -34.08 -6.93
CA VAL A 501 2.44 -33.97 -8.39
C VAL A 501 1.04 -34.39 -8.88
N ARG A 502 0.45 -35.47 -8.33
CA ARG A 502 -0.95 -35.84 -8.58
C ARG A 502 -1.93 -34.74 -8.08
N GLY A 503 -1.62 -34.11 -6.95
CA GLY A 503 -2.38 -32.96 -6.42
C GLY A 503 -2.38 -31.76 -7.38
N LEU A 504 -1.23 -31.45 -7.96
CA LEU A 504 -1.09 -30.42 -9.00
C LEU A 504 -1.90 -30.84 -10.25
N GLY A 505 -1.78 -32.07 -10.69
CA GLY A 505 -2.58 -32.60 -11.80
C GLY A 505 -4.08 -32.37 -11.57
N ARG A 506 -4.62 -32.75 -10.41
CA ARG A 506 -6.05 -32.53 -10.08
C ARG A 506 -6.47 -31.06 -10.13
N VAL A 507 -5.60 -30.13 -9.75
CA VAL A 507 -5.91 -28.70 -9.82
C VAL A 507 -6.10 -28.23 -11.26
N VAL A 508 -5.38 -28.83 -12.22
CA VAL A 508 -5.51 -28.52 -13.66
C VAL A 508 -6.35 -29.51 -14.45
N GLY A 509 -7.03 -30.47 -13.77
CA GLY A 509 -7.90 -31.45 -14.40
C GLY A 509 -7.16 -32.60 -15.11
N LEU A 510 -5.90 -32.86 -14.74
CA LEU A 510 -5.03 -33.86 -15.35
C LEU A 510 -4.49 -34.86 -14.32
N ASP A 511 -3.95 -36.00 -14.79
CA ASP A 511 -3.13 -36.88 -13.96
C ASP A 511 -1.71 -36.30 -13.78
N GLY A 512 -1.05 -36.71 -12.68
CA GLY A 512 0.32 -36.33 -12.40
C GLY A 512 1.26 -37.51 -12.20
N ARG A 513 2.47 -37.45 -12.77
CA ARG A 513 3.53 -38.45 -12.62
C ARG A 513 4.91 -37.83 -12.41
N VAL A 514 5.81 -38.60 -11.84
CA VAL A 514 7.24 -38.29 -11.71
C VAL A 514 8.00 -39.22 -12.65
N GLU A 515 8.90 -38.71 -13.45
CA GLU A 515 9.79 -39.45 -14.33
C GLU A 515 11.24 -39.23 -13.90
N VAL A 516 11.99 -40.32 -13.75
CA VAL A 516 13.45 -40.24 -13.53
C VAL A 516 14.13 -40.38 -14.90
N VAL A 517 14.99 -39.41 -15.23
CA VAL A 517 15.65 -39.25 -16.55
C VAL A 517 17.15 -39.13 -16.43
#